data_cc5c4f0c5edb81dc93b74e0071a9e6d8
#
_entry.id   cc5c4f0c5edb81dc93b74e0071a9e6d8
#
_cell.length_a   1.000
_cell.length_b   1.000
_cell.length_c   1.000
_cell.angle_alpha   90.00
_cell.angle_beta   90.00
_cell.angle_gamma   90.00
#
_symmetry.space_group_name_H-M   'P 1'
#
loop_
_entity.id
_entity.type
_entity.pdbx_description
1 polymer ?
#
loop_
_entity_poly.entity_id
_entity_poly.type
_entity_poly.pdbx_seq_one_letter_code
_entity_poly.pdbx_strand_id
1 'polypeptide(L)'
;REELRRDRDLRRLEVTVSGGEVTLTGELETFWAKSEAIRRALTVDGVELIVSEMEIPPAESDQELAEEIGKAVQRYPYYTVFDYLDGRINAGVVTLIGKVTAERDKVGELFERVAKIRGVQDVQNRIETITPSSTDDNLRRAIARVVFGSSHFQQFSSRSNPPFHIIVENSDVTLLGYVQSEIERREMEQLARQTTGVLRVVN
;
A
#
# COMPACT_ATOMS: atom_id res chain seq x y z
N ARG A 1 -20.62 0.07 -23.29
CA ARG A 1 -19.74 0.78 -24.23
C ARG A 1 -19.62 2.27 -23.94
N GLU A 2 -20.70 2.99 -23.69
CA GLU A 2 -20.67 4.45 -23.43
C GLU A 2 -19.92 4.82 -22.15
N GLU A 3 -20.09 4.04 -21.07
CA GLU A 3 -19.41 4.24 -19.79
C GLU A 3 -17.87 4.15 -19.91
N LEU A 4 -17.36 3.24 -20.74
CA LEU A 4 -15.90 3.10 -20.96
C LEU A 4 -15.35 4.20 -21.89
N ARG A 5 -16.14 4.67 -22.87
CA ARG A 5 -15.71 5.71 -23.82
C ARG A 5 -15.48 7.08 -23.19
N ARG A 6 -16.01 7.35 -22.00
CA ARG A 6 -15.80 8.60 -21.25
C ARG A 6 -14.37 8.73 -20.73
N ASP A 7 -13.67 7.60 -20.58
CA ASP A 7 -12.30 7.57 -20.11
C ASP A 7 -11.32 7.43 -21.30
N ARG A 8 -10.27 8.26 -21.28
CA ARG A 8 -9.28 8.30 -22.36
C ARG A 8 -8.55 6.97 -22.52
N ASP A 9 -8.27 6.31 -21.41
CA ASP A 9 -7.49 5.07 -21.37
C ASP A 9 -8.35 3.86 -21.76
N LEU A 10 -9.66 3.92 -21.49
CA LEU A 10 -10.60 2.81 -21.72
C LEU A 10 -11.30 2.83 -23.08
N ARG A 11 -11.32 3.97 -23.79
CA ARG A 11 -12.05 4.13 -25.05
C ARG A 11 -11.55 3.26 -26.22
N ARG A 12 -10.33 2.70 -26.07
CA ARG A 12 -9.71 1.82 -27.08
C ARG A 12 -10.11 0.35 -26.90
N LEU A 13 -10.77 0.02 -25.79
CA LEU A 13 -11.21 -1.33 -25.55
C LEU A 13 -12.35 -1.72 -26.49
N GLU A 14 -12.27 -2.93 -26.99
CA GLU A 14 -13.37 -3.60 -27.68
C GLU A 14 -14.27 -4.26 -26.63
N VAL A 15 -15.57 -4.11 -26.83
CA VAL A 15 -16.60 -4.62 -25.91
C VAL A 15 -17.60 -5.46 -26.69
N THR A 16 -17.70 -6.74 -26.37
CA THR A 16 -18.71 -7.65 -26.86
C THR A 16 -19.68 -8.00 -25.75
N VAL A 17 -20.96 -8.05 -26.05
CA VAL A 17 -22.03 -8.37 -25.10
C VAL A 17 -22.91 -9.45 -25.64
N SER A 18 -23.12 -10.54 -24.90
CA SER A 18 -23.99 -11.65 -25.24
C SER A 18 -24.61 -12.24 -23.98
N GLY A 19 -25.96 -12.22 -23.86
CA GLY A 19 -26.70 -12.92 -22.82
C GLY A 19 -26.30 -12.55 -21.37
N GLY A 20 -25.95 -11.26 -21.11
CA GLY A 20 -25.47 -10.82 -19.78
C GLY A 20 -23.96 -10.96 -19.57
N GLU A 21 -23.26 -11.64 -20.47
CA GLU A 21 -21.80 -11.72 -20.48
C GLU A 21 -21.19 -10.55 -21.26
N VAL A 22 -20.18 -9.92 -20.67
CA VAL A 22 -19.41 -8.83 -21.27
C VAL A 22 -17.96 -9.25 -21.41
N THR A 23 -17.46 -9.33 -22.66
CA THR A 23 -16.05 -9.56 -22.95
C THR A 23 -15.37 -8.22 -23.24
N LEU A 24 -14.28 -7.94 -22.51
CA LEU A 24 -13.43 -6.76 -22.69
C LEU A 24 -12.09 -7.21 -23.28
N THR A 25 -11.76 -6.71 -24.49
CA THR A 25 -10.53 -7.06 -25.20
C THR A 25 -9.76 -5.80 -25.55
N GLY A 26 -8.43 -5.87 -25.52
CA GLY A 26 -7.54 -4.78 -25.93
C GLY A 26 -6.31 -4.65 -25.03
N GLU A 27 -5.45 -3.69 -25.37
CA GLU A 27 -4.23 -3.40 -24.66
C GLU A 27 -4.41 -2.17 -23.77
N LEU A 28 -3.97 -2.27 -22.51
CA LEU A 28 -3.99 -1.20 -21.50
C LEU A 28 -2.60 -0.96 -20.96
N GLU A 29 -2.31 0.28 -20.57
CA GLU A 29 -0.98 0.64 -20.06
C GLU A 29 -0.75 0.19 -18.61
N THR A 30 -1.80 0.01 -17.80
CA THR A 30 -1.70 -0.22 -16.35
C THR A 30 -2.78 -1.17 -15.83
N PHE A 31 -2.48 -1.86 -14.75
CA PHE A 31 -3.45 -2.69 -14.03
C PHE A 31 -4.60 -1.86 -13.45
N TRP A 32 -4.35 -0.60 -13.08
CA TRP A 32 -5.41 0.31 -12.65
C TRP A 32 -6.48 0.50 -13.74
N ALA A 33 -6.06 0.78 -14.98
CA ALA A 33 -6.99 0.92 -16.09
C ALA A 33 -7.80 -0.36 -16.34
N LYS A 34 -7.16 -1.53 -16.24
CA LYS A 34 -7.83 -2.84 -16.34
C LYS A 34 -8.88 -3.03 -15.24
N SER A 35 -8.52 -2.76 -14.00
CA SER A 35 -9.42 -2.85 -12.84
C SER A 35 -10.59 -1.89 -12.96
N GLU A 36 -10.32 -0.66 -13.42
CA GLU A 36 -11.34 0.37 -13.62
C GLU A 36 -12.33 0.01 -14.75
N ALA A 37 -11.84 -0.60 -15.83
CA ALA A 37 -12.69 -1.10 -16.90
C ALA A 37 -13.66 -2.17 -16.41
N ILE A 38 -13.15 -3.15 -15.63
CA ILE A 38 -13.96 -4.21 -15.03
C ILE A 38 -14.98 -3.61 -14.06
N ARG A 39 -14.53 -2.75 -13.15
CA ARG A 39 -15.40 -2.11 -12.16
C ARG A 39 -16.55 -1.35 -12.82
N ARG A 40 -16.27 -0.56 -13.84
CA ARG A 40 -17.31 0.20 -14.58
C ARG A 40 -18.25 -0.71 -15.35
N ALA A 41 -17.74 -1.80 -15.93
CA ALA A 41 -18.60 -2.75 -16.63
C ALA A 41 -19.59 -3.44 -15.67
N LEU A 42 -19.15 -3.74 -14.43
CA LEU A 42 -19.99 -4.34 -13.38
C LEU A 42 -21.10 -3.40 -12.86
N THR A 43 -20.97 -2.08 -13.05
CA THR A 43 -22.04 -1.13 -12.65
C THR A 43 -23.18 -1.01 -13.65
N VAL A 44 -23.08 -1.67 -14.81
CA VAL A 44 -24.11 -1.64 -15.86
C VAL A 44 -25.18 -2.68 -15.57
N ASP A 45 -26.44 -2.26 -15.55
CA ASP A 45 -27.58 -3.17 -15.31
C ASP A 45 -27.61 -4.30 -16.35
N GLY A 46 -27.83 -5.53 -15.87
CA GLY A 46 -27.92 -6.73 -16.72
C GLY A 46 -26.58 -7.38 -17.06
N VAL A 47 -25.46 -6.88 -16.49
CA VAL A 47 -24.16 -7.56 -16.57
C VAL A 47 -24.09 -8.62 -15.46
N GLU A 48 -23.93 -9.88 -15.85
CA GLU A 48 -23.84 -11.03 -14.95
C GLU A 48 -22.42 -11.58 -14.87
N LEU A 49 -21.64 -11.48 -15.96
CA LEU A 49 -20.29 -12.01 -16.07
C LEU A 49 -19.41 -11.06 -16.89
N ILE A 50 -18.15 -10.89 -16.45
CA ILE A 50 -17.14 -10.20 -17.25
C ILE A 50 -16.01 -11.17 -17.59
N VAL A 51 -15.71 -11.30 -18.86
CA VAL A 51 -14.53 -11.96 -19.40
C VAL A 51 -13.50 -10.90 -19.76
N SER A 52 -12.34 -10.96 -19.15
CA SER A 52 -11.25 -10.00 -19.36
C SER A 52 -10.16 -10.62 -20.23
N GLU A 53 -10.10 -10.21 -21.48
CA GLU A 53 -9.02 -10.52 -22.45
C GLU A 53 -8.14 -9.28 -22.66
N MET A 54 -8.08 -8.41 -21.66
CA MET A 54 -7.23 -7.20 -21.68
C MET A 54 -5.80 -7.55 -21.30
N GLU A 55 -4.85 -7.09 -22.09
CA GLU A 55 -3.42 -7.29 -21.90
C GLU A 55 -2.74 -6.03 -21.37
N ILE A 56 -1.70 -6.21 -20.56
CA ILE A 56 -0.84 -5.14 -20.03
C ILE A 56 0.60 -5.51 -20.41
N PRO A 57 1.35 -4.60 -21.07
CA PRO A 57 2.76 -4.84 -21.36
C PRO A 57 3.55 -5.15 -20.07
N PRO A 58 4.37 -6.21 -20.04
CA PRO A 58 5.17 -6.57 -18.87
C PRO A 58 6.26 -5.51 -18.59
N ALA A 59 6.72 -5.44 -17.35
CA ALA A 59 7.92 -4.70 -16.99
C ALA A 59 9.18 -5.40 -17.54
N GLU A 60 10.29 -4.68 -17.64
CA GLU A 60 11.56 -5.25 -18.05
C GLU A 60 12.08 -6.28 -17.02
N SER A 61 11.88 -6.01 -15.73
CA SER A 61 12.19 -6.94 -14.65
C SER A 61 11.38 -6.68 -13.39
N ASP A 62 11.20 -7.73 -12.56
CA ASP A 62 10.59 -7.58 -11.23
C ASP A 62 11.43 -6.69 -10.29
N GLN A 63 12.75 -6.63 -10.51
CA GLN A 63 13.63 -5.77 -9.72
C GLN A 63 13.36 -4.28 -10.00
N GLU A 64 13.30 -3.88 -11.25
CA GLU A 64 12.95 -2.50 -11.63
C GLU A 64 11.57 -2.13 -11.14
N LEU A 65 10.61 -3.06 -11.28
CA LEU A 65 9.26 -2.88 -10.78
C LEU A 65 9.24 -2.66 -9.26
N ALA A 66 10.06 -3.41 -8.49
CA ALA A 66 10.20 -3.24 -7.04
C ALA A 66 10.73 -1.85 -6.67
N GLU A 67 11.72 -1.33 -7.43
CA GLU A 67 12.25 0.02 -7.20
C GLU A 67 11.21 1.11 -7.47
N GLU A 68 10.44 0.97 -8.55
CA GLU A 68 9.37 1.91 -8.91
C GLU A 68 8.26 1.91 -7.85
N ILE A 69 7.84 0.73 -7.38
CA ILE A 69 6.87 0.59 -6.30
C ILE A 69 7.40 1.21 -5.01
N GLY A 70 8.66 0.93 -4.63
CA GLY A 70 9.29 1.52 -3.46
C GLY A 70 9.28 3.06 -3.52
N LYS A 71 9.65 3.64 -4.68
CA LYS A 71 9.59 5.09 -4.90
C LYS A 71 8.16 5.64 -4.81
N ALA A 72 7.18 4.93 -5.35
CA ALA A 72 5.77 5.34 -5.33
C ALA A 72 5.20 5.36 -3.90
N VAL A 73 5.55 4.36 -3.08
CA VAL A 73 5.18 4.29 -1.66
C VAL A 73 5.88 5.39 -0.86
N GLN A 74 7.19 5.57 -1.05
CA GLN A 74 7.96 6.62 -0.35
C GLN A 74 7.46 8.03 -0.65
N ARG A 75 6.95 8.28 -1.85
CA ARG A 75 6.37 9.57 -2.26
C ARG A 75 4.92 9.75 -1.81
N TYR A 76 4.33 8.76 -1.16
CA TYR A 76 2.97 8.90 -0.63
C TYR A 76 3.00 9.75 0.64
N PRO A 77 2.42 10.97 0.65
CA PRO A 77 2.62 11.94 1.72
C PRO A 77 1.98 11.54 3.05
N TYR A 78 1.09 10.57 3.03
CA TYR A 78 0.41 10.06 4.21
C TYR A 78 0.98 8.73 4.72
N TYR A 79 2.05 8.23 4.10
CA TYR A 79 2.82 7.11 4.60
C TYR A 79 3.78 7.61 5.68
N THR A 80 3.60 7.15 6.88
CA THR A 80 4.28 7.68 8.08
C THR A 80 5.05 6.59 8.82
N VAL A 81 5.75 6.98 9.87
CA VAL A 81 6.41 6.03 10.78
C VAL A 81 5.44 5.04 11.44
N PHE A 82 4.14 5.32 11.43
CA PHE A 82 3.10 4.47 12.01
C PHE A 82 2.44 3.51 11.02
N ASP A 83 2.89 3.53 9.78
CA ASP A 83 2.46 2.61 8.73
C ASP A 83 3.61 1.68 8.38
N TYR A 84 3.34 0.46 7.95
CA TYR A 84 4.35 -0.46 7.44
C TYR A 84 3.83 -1.20 6.23
N LEU A 85 4.64 -1.23 5.19
CA LEU A 85 4.38 -2.00 3.97
C LEU A 85 5.56 -2.88 3.64
N ASP A 86 5.25 -4.08 3.25
CA ASP A 86 6.13 -5.05 2.64
C ASP A 86 5.46 -5.60 1.37
N GLY A 87 6.22 -6.24 0.51
CA GLY A 87 5.67 -6.78 -0.72
C GLY A 87 6.55 -7.82 -1.38
N ARG A 88 5.92 -8.57 -2.27
CA ARG A 88 6.58 -9.54 -3.13
C ARG A 88 6.13 -9.33 -4.56
N ILE A 89 7.04 -9.55 -5.49
CA ILE A 89 6.75 -9.46 -6.92
C ILE A 89 7.18 -10.76 -7.56
N ASN A 90 6.34 -11.27 -8.43
CA ASN A 90 6.64 -12.44 -9.23
C ASN A 90 5.96 -12.31 -10.59
N ALA A 91 6.75 -12.20 -11.66
CA ALA A 91 6.27 -12.02 -13.03
C ALA A 91 5.27 -10.84 -13.15
N GLY A 92 5.57 -9.70 -12.51
CA GLY A 92 4.72 -8.51 -12.51
C GLY A 92 3.49 -8.58 -11.58
N VAL A 93 3.21 -9.72 -10.95
CA VAL A 93 2.16 -9.86 -9.93
C VAL A 93 2.70 -9.35 -8.60
N VAL A 94 2.09 -8.29 -8.07
CA VAL A 94 2.50 -7.62 -6.83
C VAL A 94 1.60 -8.06 -5.68
N THR A 95 2.17 -8.60 -4.62
CA THR A 95 1.46 -8.82 -3.35
C THR A 95 1.89 -7.74 -2.36
N LEU A 96 0.96 -6.89 -1.94
CA LEU A 96 1.17 -5.87 -0.90
C LEU A 96 0.70 -6.44 0.44
N ILE A 97 1.54 -6.32 1.46
CA ILE A 97 1.26 -6.78 2.82
C ILE A 97 1.65 -5.66 3.78
N GLY A 98 0.89 -5.47 4.83
CA GLY A 98 1.27 -4.49 5.85
C GLY A 98 0.11 -3.96 6.64
N LYS A 99 0.40 -2.93 7.43
CA LYS A 99 -0.58 -2.27 8.29
C LYS A 99 -0.48 -0.75 8.14
N VAL A 100 -1.63 -0.12 8.03
CA VAL A 100 -1.73 1.35 7.90
C VAL A 100 -2.74 1.90 8.88
N THR A 101 -2.48 3.11 9.34
CA THR A 101 -3.39 3.84 10.21
C THR A 101 -4.66 4.29 9.47
N ALA A 102 -5.77 4.45 10.20
CA ALA A 102 -7.14 4.57 9.68
C ALA A 102 -7.62 5.99 9.39
N GLU A 103 -6.76 7.02 9.49
CA GLU A 103 -7.16 8.42 9.32
C GLU A 103 -7.67 8.77 7.92
N ARG A 104 -7.45 7.88 6.97
CA ARG A 104 -7.95 7.97 5.58
C ARG A 104 -7.89 6.60 4.90
N ASP A 105 -8.42 6.47 3.69
CA ASP A 105 -8.33 5.25 2.89
C ASP A 105 -6.92 5.03 2.30
N LYS A 106 -5.95 4.78 3.17
CA LYS A 106 -4.57 4.48 2.76
C LYS A 106 -4.48 3.18 1.95
N VAL A 107 -5.32 2.21 2.27
CA VAL A 107 -5.36 0.89 1.58
C VAL A 107 -5.70 1.07 0.11
N GLY A 108 -6.78 1.79 -0.20
CA GLY A 108 -7.20 2.08 -1.56
C GLY A 108 -6.20 2.99 -2.29
N GLU A 109 -5.70 4.04 -1.63
CA GLU A 109 -4.75 4.97 -2.24
C GLU A 109 -3.39 4.33 -2.56
N LEU A 110 -2.90 3.41 -1.71
CA LEU A 110 -1.67 2.66 -1.97
C LEU A 110 -1.86 1.63 -3.09
N PHE A 111 -2.99 0.93 -3.08
CA PHE A 111 -3.36 0.04 -4.18
C PHE A 111 -3.38 0.80 -5.52
N GLU A 112 -4.07 1.94 -5.58
CA GLU A 112 -4.16 2.76 -6.79
C GLU A 112 -2.78 3.20 -7.28
N ARG A 113 -1.90 3.62 -6.36
CA ARG A 113 -0.54 4.04 -6.68
C ARG A 113 0.27 2.93 -7.32
N VAL A 114 0.20 1.73 -6.76
CA VAL A 114 0.91 0.56 -7.28
C VAL A 114 0.29 0.08 -8.59
N ALA A 115 -1.04 -0.01 -8.66
CA ALA A 115 -1.76 -0.44 -9.85
C ALA A 115 -1.56 0.48 -11.07
N LYS A 116 -1.17 1.75 -10.86
CA LYS A 116 -0.83 2.71 -11.93
C LYS A 116 0.61 2.59 -12.44
N ILE A 117 1.44 1.76 -11.84
CA ILE A 117 2.81 1.55 -12.31
C ILE A 117 2.76 0.65 -13.55
N ARG A 118 3.46 1.07 -14.61
CA ARG A 118 3.57 0.26 -15.83
C ARG A 118 4.30 -1.05 -15.54
N GLY A 119 3.85 -2.13 -16.14
CA GLY A 119 4.42 -3.46 -15.94
C GLY A 119 3.79 -4.26 -14.81
N VAL A 120 3.02 -3.61 -13.91
CA VAL A 120 2.19 -4.32 -12.94
C VAL A 120 1.09 -5.08 -13.66
N GLN A 121 1.09 -6.42 -13.51
CA GLN A 121 0.14 -7.32 -14.16
C GLN A 121 -1.10 -7.58 -13.29
N ASP A 122 -0.90 -7.63 -11.96
CA ASP A 122 -1.94 -7.83 -10.96
C ASP A 122 -1.46 -7.28 -9.60
N VAL A 123 -2.41 -6.90 -8.74
CA VAL A 123 -2.12 -6.46 -7.36
C VAL A 123 -2.99 -7.21 -6.37
N GLN A 124 -2.36 -8.09 -5.61
CA GLN A 124 -2.96 -8.75 -4.46
C GLN A 124 -2.78 -7.87 -3.23
N ASN A 125 -3.80 -7.08 -2.91
CA ASN A 125 -3.76 -6.16 -1.80
C ASN A 125 -4.16 -6.88 -0.49
N ARG A 126 -3.19 -7.06 0.41
CA ARG A 126 -3.34 -7.63 1.76
C ARG A 126 -2.93 -6.63 2.84
N ILE A 127 -3.06 -5.34 2.55
CA ILE A 127 -2.83 -4.28 3.52
C ILE A 127 -4.03 -4.25 4.47
N GLU A 128 -3.75 -4.24 5.76
CA GLU A 128 -4.76 -4.14 6.82
C GLU A 128 -4.81 -2.71 7.37
N THR A 129 -6.00 -2.23 7.64
CA THR A 129 -6.20 -0.98 8.37
C THR A 129 -6.19 -1.27 9.88
N ILE A 130 -5.31 -0.58 10.60
CA ILE A 130 -5.25 -0.66 12.06
C ILE A 130 -6.55 -0.10 12.65
N THR A 131 -7.17 -0.86 13.55
CA THR A 131 -8.41 -0.42 14.22
C THR A 131 -8.20 0.90 14.95
N PRO A 132 -9.02 1.93 14.71
CA PRO A 132 -8.92 3.22 15.39
C PRO A 132 -9.02 3.07 16.92
N SER A 133 -8.06 3.65 17.63
CA SER A 133 -8.00 3.63 19.09
C SER A 133 -7.31 4.90 19.60
N SER A 134 -8.03 5.71 20.38
CA SER A 134 -7.45 6.92 20.98
C SER A 134 -6.31 6.62 21.96
N THR A 135 -6.35 5.46 22.61
CA THR A 135 -5.27 4.98 23.48
C THR A 135 -4.01 4.70 22.66
N ASP A 136 -4.15 3.93 21.58
CA ASP A 136 -3.01 3.58 20.71
C ASP A 136 -2.46 4.82 19.98
N ASP A 137 -3.32 5.78 19.60
CA ASP A 137 -2.90 7.06 19.01
C ASP A 137 -2.07 7.89 20.00
N ASN A 138 -2.45 7.90 21.29
CA ASN A 138 -1.67 8.55 22.34
C ASN A 138 -0.31 7.83 22.53
N LEU A 139 -0.31 6.50 22.52
CA LEU A 139 0.92 5.71 22.62
C LEU A 139 1.83 5.94 21.43
N ARG A 140 1.32 5.93 20.18
CA ARG A 140 2.10 6.25 18.96
C ARG A 140 2.83 7.59 19.13
N ARG A 141 2.10 8.64 19.54
CA ARG A 141 2.68 9.97 19.75
C ARG A 141 3.70 10.02 20.90
N ALA A 142 3.44 9.29 21.98
CA ALA A 142 4.37 9.22 23.12
C ALA A 142 5.67 8.49 22.73
N ILE A 143 5.56 7.32 22.07
CA ILE A 143 6.72 6.55 21.60
C ILE A 143 7.53 7.35 20.58
N ALA A 144 6.87 7.95 19.59
CA ALA A 144 7.55 8.77 18.58
C ALA A 144 8.32 9.95 19.24
N ARG A 145 7.73 10.59 20.26
CA ARG A 145 8.40 11.69 20.98
C ARG A 145 9.67 11.23 21.67
N VAL A 146 9.67 10.08 22.37
CA VAL A 146 10.86 9.59 23.06
C VAL A 146 11.91 9.06 22.08
N VAL A 147 11.49 8.37 21.02
CA VAL A 147 12.39 7.86 19.97
C VAL A 147 13.07 9.03 19.25
N PHE A 148 12.31 9.96 18.68
CA PHE A 148 12.88 11.12 17.94
C PHE A 148 13.56 12.15 18.87
N GLY A 149 13.38 12.06 20.19
CA GLY A 149 14.11 12.84 21.17
C GLY A 149 15.49 12.27 21.51
N SER A 150 15.76 11.00 21.17
CA SER A 150 17.08 10.40 21.34
C SER A 150 18.07 10.90 20.29
N SER A 151 19.34 11.04 20.72
CA SER A 151 20.43 11.51 19.84
C SER A 151 20.65 10.65 18.61
N HIS A 152 20.41 9.33 18.69
CA HIS A 152 20.57 8.41 17.56
C HIS A 152 19.45 8.57 16.51
N PHE A 153 18.22 8.93 16.92
CA PHE A 153 17.06 8.97 16.03
C PHE A 153 16.60 10.39 15.69
N GLN A 154 17.13 11.42 16.34
CA GLN A 154 16.76 12.81 16.13
C GLN A 154 16.89 13.26 14.65
N GLN A 155 17.87 12.72 13.94
CA GLN A 155 18.09 12.99 12.51
C GLN A 155 16.90 12.58 11.62
N PHE A 156 16.05 11.70 12.09
CA PHE A 156 14.85 11.22 11.36
C PHE A 156 13.59 12.01 11.70
N SER A 157 13.63 12.91 12.68
CA SER A 157 12.44 13.64 13.16
C SER A 157 11.76 14.53 12.10
N SER A 158 12.50 14.97 11.09
CA SER A 158 11.99 15.75 9.96
C SER A 158 11.53 14.90 8.77
N ARG A 159 11.71 13.59 8.83
CA ARG A 159 11.32 12.68 7.75
C ARG A 159 9.93 12.13 8.00
N SER A 160 9.03 12.27 7.03
CA SER A 160 7.70 11.64 7.10
C SER A 160 7.81 10.11 7.11
N ASN A 161 8.78 9.56 6.38
CA ASN A 161 9.04 8.13 6.27
C ASN A 161 10.51 7.83 6.64
N PRO A 162 10.82 7.57 7.92
CA PRO A 162 12.12 7.08 8.35
C PRO A 162 12.31 5.61 7.95
N PRO A 163 13.55 5.04 8.05
CA PRO A 163 13.81 3.65 7.69
C PRO A 163 13.25 2.62 8.69
N PHE A 164 12.55 3.05 9.71
CA PHE A 164 11.91 2.22 10.73
C PHE A 164 10.46 2.65 10.97
N HIS A 165 9.65 1.72 11.47
CA HIS A 165 8.22 1.90 11.68
C HIS A 165 7.79 1.44 13.07
N ILE A 166 6.76 2.11 13.62
CA ILE A 166 6.25 1.90 14.97
C ILE A 166 4.75 1.56 14.86
N ILE A 167 4.44 0.29 14.83
CA ILE A 167 3.05 -0.18 14.76
C ILE A 167 2.53 -0.38 16.18
N VAL A 168 1.40 0.22 16.51
CA VAL A 168 0.77 0.08 17.83
C VAL A 168 -0.67 -0.40 17.66
N GLU A 169 -0.97 -1.52 18.28
CA GLU A 169 -2.31 -2.12 18.30
C GLU A 169 -2.59 -2.73 19.67
N ASN A 170 -3.68 -2.35 20.30
CA ASN A 170 -4.08 -2.83 21.62
C ASN A 170 -2.99 -2.65 22.69
N SER A 171 -2.25 -1.55 22.65
CA SER A 171 -1.09 -1.22 23.50
C SER A 171 0.13 -2.14 23.29
N ASP A 172 0.11 -3.03 22.31
CA ASP A 172 1.27 -3.79 21.84
C ASP A 172 2.01 -2.98 20.76
N VAL A 173 3.33 -2.98 20.82
CA VAL A 173 4.20 -2.26 19.89
C VAL A 173 5.01 -3.24 19.07
N THR A 174 4.97 -3.10 17.76
CA THR A 174 5.85 -3.80 16.83
C THR A 174 6.77 -2.79 16.16
N LEU A 175 8.08 -2.98 16.29
CA LEU A 175 9.11 -2.18 15.64
C LEU A 175 9.60 -2.93 14.41
N LEU A 176 9.59 -2.27 13.25
CA LEU A 176 9.93 -2.87 11.96
C LEU A 176 10.88 -1.95 11.19
N GLY A 177 11.64 -2.52 10.27
CA GLY A 177 12.52 -1.75 9.38
C GLY A 177 14.00 -1.90 9.72
N TYR A 178 14.77 -0.81 9.57
CA TYR A 178 16.23 -0.84 9.66
C TYR A 178 16.77 0.27 10.54
N VAL A 179 17.80 -0.08 11.32
CA VAL A 179 18.67 0.84 12.09
C VAL A 179 20.12 0.51 11.77
N GLN A 180 21.06 1.39 12.13
CA GLN A 180 22.46 1.24 11.72
C GLN A 180 23.23 0.22 12.58
N SER A 181 22.74 -0.08 13.78
CA SER A 181 23.46 -0.95 14.72
C SER A 181 22.51 -1.69 15.67
N GLU A 182 23.01 -2.78 16.24
CA GLU A 182 22.33 -3.53 17.32
C GLU A 182 22.12 -2.66 18.57
N ILE A 183 22.98 -1.67 18.80
CA ILE A 183 22.83 -0.70 19.90
C ILE A 183 21.58 0.14 19.68
N GLU A 184 21.43 0.70 18.49
CA GLU A 184 20.22 1.47 18.12
C GLU A 184 18.96 0.62 18.19
N ARG A 185 19.03 -0.64 17.72
CA ARG A 185 17.91 -1.57 17.80
C ARG A 185 17.43 -1.77 19.24
N ARG A 186 18.36 -2.05 20.14
CA ARG A 186 18.07 -2.24 21.58
C ARG A 186 17.60 -0.96 22.26
N GLU A 187 18.19 0.18 21.90
CA GLU A 187 17.77 1.47 22.43
C GLU A 187 16.32 1.78 22.04
N MET A 188 15.95 1.60 20.76
CA MET A 188 14.59 1.82 20.30
C MET A 188 13.59 0.93 21.03
N GLU A 189 13.91 -0.36 21.22
CA GLU A 189 13.11 -1.28 22.01
C GLU A 189 12.95 -0.81 23.45
N GLN A 190 14.02 -0.37 24.09
CA GLN A 190 13.99 0.13 25.46
C GLN A 190 13.14 1.39 25.59
N LEU A 191 13.29 2.35 24.67
CA LEU A 191 12.49 3.58 24.64
C LEU A 191 11.00 3.28 24.51
N ALA A 192 10.65 2.34 23.62
CA ALA A 192 9.28 1.89 23.45
C ALA A 192 8.73 1.22 24.73
N ARG A 193 9.50 0.29 25.33
CA ARG A 193 9.12 -0.44 26.57
C ARG A 193 8.92 0.49 27.77
N GLN A 194 9.71 1.54 27.88
CA GLN A 194 9.62 2.51 28.99
C GLN A 194 8.47 3.50 28.83
N THR A 195 7.83 3.53 27.68
CA THR A 195 6.67 4.40 27.45
C THR A 195 5.47 3.88 28.24
N THR A 196 4.94 4.71 29.13
CA THR A 196 3.80 4.35 29.98
C THR A 196 2.59 3.93 29.14
N GLY A 197 2.03 2.78 29.45
CA GLY A 197 0.87 2.21 28.76
C GLY A 197 1.21 1.17 27.69
N VAL A 198 2.49 0.98 27.35
CA VAL A 198 2.94 -0.12 26.49
C VAL A 198 2.91 -1.44 27.25
N LEU A 199 2.25 -2.45 26.71
CA LEU A 199 2.15 -3.79 27.31
C LEU A 199 3.25 -4.72 26.83
N ARG A 200 3.54 -4.70 25.53
CA ARG A 200 4.54 -5.57 24.91
C ARG A 200 5.27 -4.83 23.78
N VAL A 201 6.54 -5.17 23.58
CA VAL A 201 7.32 -4.72 22.42
C VAL A 201 7.91 -5.93 21.73
N VAL A 202 7.71 -5.99 20.40
CA VAL A 202 8.34 -6.91 19.46
C VAL A 202 9.24 -6.08 18.55
N ASN A 203 10.50 -6.55 18.35
CA ASN A 203 11.50 -5.83 17.57
C ASN A 203 12.30 -6.80 16.69
#